data_24f25f3cd89b2d7c2151754c8b62defa
#
_entry.id   24f25f3cd89b2d7c2151754c8b62defa
#
_cell.length_a   1.000
_cell.length_b   1.000
_cell.length_c   1.000
_cell.angle_alpha   90.00
_cell.angle_beta   90.00
_cell.angle_gamma   90.00
#
_symmetry.space_group_name_H-M   'P 1'
#
loop_
_entity.id
_entity.type
_entity.pdbx_description
1 polymer ?
#
loop_
_entity_poly.entity_id
_entity_poly.type
_entity_poly.pdbx_seq_one_letter_code
_entity_poly.pdbx_strand_id
1 'polypeptide(L)'
;YKKNIIEKPKFIFLFLSLILFISLVYSKNFRLDASSETLLIEGDPDLKYLNEVNKRYGSREFLILTYTPKEKMTSDNSVNNLLSLKYKIQSLDWVHNVITILDIPLLNTKDETLNDKLQNFSTLKSEGVNREEGFNEILNSPVFKNFVISEDGKTSGIIVYLKTKENEPKFKNKKEKEIFRDKIKKENHENILEIREVINSYKNIGKIHLGGIPMIADDMMTFIKSDIVFFGAGVLIFIISTLWF
;
A
#
# COMPACT_ATOMS: atom_id res chain seq x y z
N TYR A 1 -39.05 -39.45 -7.48
CA TYR A 1 -38.91 -38.00 -7.34
C TYR A 1 -40.12 -37.42 -6.65
N LYS A 2 -41.31 -37.56 -7.24
CA LYS A 2 -42.58 -36.99 -6.73
C LYS A 2 -42.88 -37.43 -5.28
N LYS A 3 -42.73 -38.74 -4.97
CA LYS A 3 -43.09 -39.35 -3.68
C LYS A 3 -42.20 -38.88 -2.49
N ASN A 4 -40.95 -38.54 -2.75
CA ASN A 4 -40.00 -38.17 -1.68
C ASN A 4 -39.87 -36.64 -1.50
N ILE A 5 -40.13 -35.85 -2.51
CA ILE A 5 -39.93 -34.40 -2.47
C ILE A 5 -41.26 -33.67 -2.25
N ILE A 6 -42.30 -34.02 -3.01
CA ILE A 6 -43.60 -33.30 -2.94
C ILE A 6 -44.45 -33.76 -1.77
N GLU A 7 -44.46 -35.07 -1.46
CA GLU A 7 -45.28 -35.63 -0.39
C GLU A 7 -44.68 -35.44 1.02
N LYS A 8 -43.41 -35.12 1.15
CA LYS A 8 -42.73 -34.90 2.44
C LYS A 8 -41.99 -33.56 2.53
N PRO A 9 -42.64 -32.42 2.29
CA PRO A 9 -41.99 -31.13 2.26
C PRO A 9 -41.30 -30.74 3.56
N LYS A 10 -41.88 -31.15 4.72
CA LYS A 10 -41.31 -30.87 6.05
C LYS A 10 -39.93 -31.53 6.25
N PHE A 11 -39.76 -32.76 5.73
CA PHE A 11 -38.48 -33.47 5.84
C PHE A 11 -37.40 -32.82 5.01
N ILE A 12 -37.74 -32.37 3.79
CA ILE A 12 -36.83 -31.68 2.91
C ILE A 12 -36.44 -30.31 3.46
N PHE A 13 -37.43 -29.58 3.99
CA PHE A 13 -37.18 -28.30 4.64
C PHE A 13 -36.21 -28.44 5.83
N LEU A 14 -36.41 -29.46 6.67
CA LEU A 14 -35.55 -29.77 7.81
C LEU A 14 -34.12 -30.13 7.33
N PHE A 15 -34.01 -30.94 6.26
CA PHE A 15 -32.72 -31.32 5.71
C PHE A 15 -31.95 -30.13 5.10
N LEU A 16 -32.67 -29.27 4.35
CA LEU A 16 -32.07 -28.03 3.80
C LEU A 16 -31.68 -27.05 4.91
N SER A 17 -32.52 -26.91 5.95
CA SER A 17 -32.20 -26.08 7.12
C SER A 17 -30.96 -26.60 7.86
N LEU A 18 -30.79 -27.92 7.96
CA LEU A 18 -29.61 -28.53 8.56
C LEU A 18 -28.35 -28.25 7.74
N ILE A 19 -28.43 -28.38 6.41
CA ILE A 19 -27.31 -28.05 5.52
C ILE A 19 -26.95 -26.58 5.66
N LEU A 20 -27.94 -25.69 5.65
CA LEU A 20 -27.74 -24.26 5.81
C LEU A 20 -27.08 -23.92 7.15
N PHE A 21 -27.53 -24.55 8.22
CA PHE A 21 -26.95 -24.39 9.56
C PHE A 21 -25.48 -24.83 9.59
N ILE A 22 -25.18 -26.02 9.02
CA ILE A 22 -23.81 -26.53 8.91
C ILE A 22 -22.96 -25.56 8.10
N SER A 23 -23.47 -25.08 6.96
CA SER A 23 -22.77 -24.11 6.11
C SER A 23 -22.48 -22.80 6.83
N LEU A 24 -23.42 -22.28 7.62
CA LEU A 24 -23.23 -21.09 8.44
C LEU A 24 -22.15 -21.27 9.52
N VAL A 25 -22.10 -22.45 10.16
CA VAL A 25 -21.04 -22.74 11.13
C VAL A 25 -19.67 -22.80 10.47
N TYR A 26 -19.56 -23.45 9.32
CA TYR A 26 -18.28 -23.53 8.57
C TYR A 26 -17.91 -22.24 7.87
N SER A 27 -18.85 -21.36 7.55
CA SER A 27 -18.62 -20.02 6.97
C SER A 27 -17.71 -19.15 7.85
N LYS A 28 -17.69 -19.38 9.17
CA LYS A 28 -16.75 -18.69 10.09
C LYS A 28 -15.28 -18.98 9.78
N ASN A 29 -15.01 -20.09 9.11
CA ASN A 29 -13.65 -20.49 8.71
C ASN A 29 -13.26 -19.95 7.32
N PHE A 30 -14.19 -19.26 6.64
CA PHE A 30 -13.90 -18.63 5.35
C PHE A 30 -12.95 -17.46 5.55
N ARG A 31 -11.80 -17.52 4.91
CA ARG A 31 -10.75 -16.50 5.00
C ARG A 31 -10.39 -16.02 3.61
N LEU A 32 -10.30 -14.72 3.49
CA LEU A 32 -9.77 -14.06 2.32
C LEU A 32 -8.26 -13.92 2.48
N ASP A 33 -7.52 -14.38 1.52
CA ASP A 33 -6.08 -14.12 1.43
C ASP A 33 -5.82 -13.18 0.26
N ALA A 34 -5.47 -11.93 0.57
CA ALA A 34 -5.01 -10.92 -0.36
C ALA A 34 -3.67 -10.37 0.16
N SER A 35 -2.77 -11.28 0.53
CA SER A 35 -1.39 -10.88 0.84
C SER A 35 -0.70 -10.36 -0.43
N SER A 36 0.30 -9.50 -0.25
CA SER A 36 1.11 -8.99 -1.37
C SER A 36 1.70 -10.13 -2.22
N GLU A 37 1.97 -11.28 -1.60
CA GLU A 37 2.49 -12.48 -2.28
C GLU A 37 1.44 -13.11 -3.21
N THR A 38 0.15 -13.07 -2.87
CA THR A 38 -0.93 -13.64 -3.70
C THR A 38 -1.30 -12.77 -4.89
N LEU A 39 -0.84 -11.51 -4.92
CA LEU A 39 -0.98 -10.62 -6.07
C LEU A 39 0.04 -10.92 -7.18
N LEU A 40 1.04 -11.72 -6.88
CA LEU A 40 2.09 -12.09 -7.81
C LEU A 40 1.80 -13.48 -8.40
N ILE A 41 2.19 -13.70 -9.65
CA ILE A 41 1.93 -14.96 -10.35
C ILE A 41 2.74 -16.08 -9.70
N GLU A 42 2.06 -17.11 -9.19
CA GLU A 42 2.73 -18.31 -8.64
C GLU A 42 3.62 -18.96 -9.72
N GLY A 43 4.89 -19.19 -9.36
CA GLY A 43 5.84 -19.88 -10.23
C GLY A 43 6.64 -18.97 -11.15
N ASP A 44 6.42 -17.66 -11.13
CA ASP A 44 7.21 -16.69 -11.90
C ASP A 44 8.70 -16.78 -11.54
N PRO A 45 9.61 -16.99 -12.52
CA PRO A 45 11.05 -17.03 -12.29
C PRO A 45 11.60 -15.74 -11.68
N ASP A 46 11.07 -14.58 -12.10
CA ASP A 46 11.52 -13.27 -11.61
C ASP A 46 11.12 -13.08 -10.14
N LEU A 47 9.95 -13.60 -9.74
CA LEU A 47 9.53 -13.62 -8.34
C LEU A 47 10.45 -14.50 -7.48
N LYS A 48 10.87 -15.66 -7.98
CA LYS A 48 11.83 -16.52 -7.27
C LYS A 48 13.17 -15.82 -7.08
N TYR A 49 13.67 -15.19 -8.14
CA TYR A 49 14.91 -14.41 -8.09
C TYR A 49 14.78 -13.23 -7.10
N LEU A 50 13.69 -12.48 -7.16
CA LEU A 50 13.41 -11.38 -6.22
C LEU A 50 13.40 -11.88 -4.77
N ASN A 51 12.76 -13.02 -4.51
CA ASN A 51 12.71 -13.62 -3.18
C ASN A 51 14.10 -14.07 -2.68
N GLU A 52 14.98 -14.56 -3.56
CA GLU A 52 16.36 -14.88 -3.20
C GLU A 52 17.17 -13.62 -2.88
N VAL A 53 17.02 -12.58 -3.68
CA VAL A 53 17.65 -11.28 -3.43
C VAL A 53 17.16 -10.71 -2.09
N ASN A 54 15.86 -10.73 -1.85
CA ASN A 54 15.25 -10.25 -0.61
C ASN A 54 15.73 -11.03 0.62
N LYS A 55 15.92 -12.35 0.51
CA LYS A 55 16.49 -13.17 1.59
C LYS A 55 17.94 -12.81 1.90
N ARG A 56 18.71 -12.45 0.88
CA ARG A 56 20.15 -12.15 1.00
C ARG A 56 20.43 -10.73 1.49
N TYR A 57 19.66 -9.76 1.00
CA TYR A 57 19.90 -8.33 1.24
C TYR A 57 18.87 -7.68 2.15
N GLY A 58 17.83 -8.42 2.53
CA GLY A 58 16.63 -7.88 3.17
C GLY A 58 15.74 -7.16 2.16
N SER A 59 14.45 -7.15 2.40
CA SER A 59 13.49 -6.31 1.68
C SER A 59 12.80 -5.39 2.65
N ARG A 60 12.61 -4.14 2.25
CA ARG A 60 11.76 -3.20 2.96
C ARG A 60 10.55 -2.92 2.10
N GLU A 61 9.40 -3.18 2.65
CA GLU A 61 8.16 -2.70 2.05
C GLU A 61 8.17 -1.17 2.02
N PHE A 62 7.58 -0.59 1.00
CA PHE A 62 7.47 0.85 0.87
C PHE A 62 6.11 1.25 0.31
N LEU A 63 5.71 2.46 0.66
CA LEU A 63 4.60 3.17 0.03
C LEU A 63 5.15 4.28 -0.84
N ILE A 64 4.43 4.60 -1.88
CA ILE A 64 4.74 5.71 -2.78
C ILE A 64 3.62 6.73 -2.66
N LEU A 65 3.97 7.98 -2.37
CA LEU A 65 3.06 9.08 -2.54
C LEU A 65 3.50 9.93 -3.72
N THR A 66 2.55 10.53 -4.39
CA THR A 66 2.83 11.59 -5.37
C THR A 66 2.37 12.92 -4.79
N TYR A 67 3.17 13.95 -4.99
CA TYR A 67 2.86 15.31 -4.57
C TYR A 67 2.91 16.25 -5.75
N THR A 68 1.77 16.88 -6.06
CA THR A 68 1.64 17.93 -7.08
C THR A 68 1.24 19.22 -6.37
N PRO A 69 2.19 20.13 -6.11
CA PRO A 69 1.90 21.41 -5.45
C PRO A 69 0.98 22.30 -6.28
N LYS A 70 0.37 23.29 -5.64
CA LYS A 70 -0.43 24.32 -6.33
C LYS A 70 0.43 25.37 -7.05
N GLU A 71 1.67 25.53 -6.60
CA GLU A 71 2.66 26.45 -7.14
C GLU A 71 3.81 25.67 -7.78
N LYS A 72 4.83 26.38 -8.27
CA LYS A 72 6.06 25.71 -8.75
C LYS A 72 6.68 24.84 -7.66
N MET A 73 7.22 23.67 -8.03
CA MET A 73 7.88 22.75 -7.11
C MET A 73 9.04 23.41 -6.35
N THR A 74 9.72 24.37 -6.97
CA THR A 74 10.88 25.09 -6.42
C THR A 74 10.51 26.26 -5.52
N SER A 75 9.21 26.67 -5.45
CA SER A 75 8.78 27.77 -4.59
C SER A 75 9.01 27.44 -3.10
N ASP A 76 9.30 28.48 -2.30
CA ASP A 76 9.47 28.29 -0.85
C ASP A 76 8.27 27.65 -0.19
N ASN A 77 7.07 28.02 -0.63
CA ASN A 77 5.83 27.45 -0.11
C ASN A 77 5.71 25.95 -0.43
N SER A 78 5.98 25.53 -1.66
CA SER A 78 5.95 24.13 -2.07
C SER A 78 7.00 23.28 -1.34
N VAL A 79 8.21 23.82 -1.18
CA VAL A 79 9.31 23.16 -0.46
C VAL A 79 8.98 23.00 1.03
N ASN A 80 8.51 24.07 1.69
CA ASN A 80 8.15 24.02 3.10
C ASN A 80 6.97 23.08 3.37
N ASN A 81 5.98 23.07 2.48
CA ASN A 81 4.84 22.15 2.56
C ASN A 81 5.31 20.69 2.41
N LEU A 82 6.20 20.41 1.46
CA LEU A 82 6.76 19.08 1.27
C LEU A 82 7.60 18.62 2.47
N LEU A 83 8.39 19.52 3.04
CA LEU A 83 9.17 19.25 4.27
C LEU A 83 8.24 18.95 5.45
N SER A 84 7.20 19.74 5.64
CA SER A 84 6.20 19.53 6.69
C SER A 84 5.51 18.16 6.53
N LEU A 85 5.06 17.85 5.33
CA LEU A 85 4.46 16.54 5.00
C LEU A 85 5.46 15.40 5.27
N LYS A 86 6.70 15.53 4.80
CA LYS A 86 7.77 14.56 5.05
C LYS A 86 7.95 14.29 6.54
N TYR A 87 8.14 15.34 7.36
CA TYR A 87 8.36 15.18 8.80
C TYR A 87 7.15 14.58 9.49
N LYS A 88 5.94 14.94 9.07
CA LYS A 88 4.73 14.35 9.63
C LYS A 88 4.64 12.86 9.34
N ILE A 89 4.94 12.42 8.12
CA ILE A 89 4.97 10.99 7.76
C ILE A 89 6.12 10.29 8.49
N GLN A 90 7.30 10.91 8.56
CA GLN A 90 8.46 10.36 9.24
C GLN A 90 8.24 10.15 10.76
N SER A 91 7.32 10.90 11.37
CA SER A 91 6.97 10.77 12.78
C SER A 91 6.04 9.60 13.10
N LEU A 92 5.52 8.89 12.10
CA LEU A 92 4.69 7.71 12.29
C LEU A 92 5.56 6.54 12.79
N ASP A 93 5.09 5.83 13.81
CA ASP A 93 5.87 4.79 14.50
C ASP A 93 6.32 3.64 13.59
N TRP A 94 5.56 3.31 12.58
CA TRP A 94 5.82 2.24 11.63
C TRP A 94 6.66 2.67 10.42
N VAL A 95 6.94 3.96 10.28
CA VAL A 95 7.79 4.50 9.19
C VAL A 95 9.26 4.41 9.60
N HIS A 96 10.09 3.87 8.70
CA HIS A 96 11.53 3.82 8.89
C HIS A 96 12.21 5.07 8.34
N ASN A 97 11.89 5.45 7.10
CA ASN A 97 12.48 6.62 6.45
C ASN A 97 11.57 7.14 5.34
N VAL A 98 11.66 8.44 5.07
CA VAL A 98 10.93 9.11 3.98
C VAL A 98 11.92 9.82 3.09
N ILE A 99 11.91 9.49 1.80
CA ILE A 99 12.75 10.11 0.76
C ILE A 99 11.85 10.93 -0.16
N THR A 100 12.26 12.16 -0.40
CA THR A 100 11.58 13.11 -1.30
C THR A 100 12.57 13.67 -2.31
N ILE A 101 12.11 14.45 -3.26
CA ILE A 101 13.00 15.20 -4.18
C ILE A 101 13.99 16.10 -3.45
N LEU A 102 13.66 16.53 -2.21
CA LEU A 102 14.52 17.39 -1.41
C LEU A 102 15.74 16.66 -0.80
N ASP A 103 15.78 15.34 -0.91
CA ASP A 103 16.85 14.49 -0.38
C ASP A 103 17.78 13.97 -1.49
N ILE A 104 17.46 14.32 -2.73
CA ILE A 104 18.25 13.87 -3.88
C ILE A 104 19.60 14.60 -3.90
N PRO A 105 20.72 13.87 -4.00
CA PRO A 105 22.04 14.47 -4.10
C PRO A 105 22.22 15.19 -5.44
N LEU A 106 22.74 16.41 -5.39
CA LEU A 106 23.08 17.23 -6.53
C LEU A 106 24.58 17.10 -6.79
N LEU A 107 24.96 16.83 -8.03
CA LEU A 107 26.34 16.57 -8.43
C LEU A 107 27.01 17.79 -9.09
N ASN A 108 26.22 18.67 -9.71
CA ASN A 108 26.75 19.76 -10.56
C ASN A 108 26.72 21.16 -9.91
N THR A 109 26.14 21.28 -8.71
CA THR A 109 25.84 22.60 -8.11
C THR A 109 27.00 23.30 -7.40
N LYS A 110 28.18 22.66 -7.28
CA LYS A 110 29.39 23.28 -6.68
C LYS A 110 30.65 22.83 -7.38
N ASP A 111 31.63 23.76 -7.47
CA ASP A 111 33.01 23.51 -7.96
C ASP A 111 33.84 22.72 -6.90
N GLU A 112 33.32 21.69 -6.33
CA GLU A 112 33.96 20.82 -5.33
C GLU A 112 34.56 19.59 -6.01
N THR A 113 35.64 19.05 -5.40
CA THR A 113 36.22 17.80 -5.89
C THR A 113 35.27 16.62 -5.75
N LEU A 114 35.41 15.57 -6.55
CA LEU A 114 34.57 14.36 -6.45
C LEU A 114 34.60 13.73 -5.05
N ASN A 115 35.74 13.79 -4.35
CA ASN A 115 35.82 13.28 -2.97
C ASN A 115 35.03 14.11 -1.97
N ASP A 116 35.01 15.44 -2.11
CA ASP A 116 34.22 16.31 -1.24
C ASP A 116 32.73 16.12 -1.51
N LYS A 117 32.33 15.93 -2.78
CA LYS A 117 30.95 15.61 -3.18
C LYS A 117 30.45 14.26 -2.64
N LEU A 118 31.32 13.25 -2.53
CA LEU A 118 30.98 11.94 -1.99
C LEU A 118 30.79 11.95 -0.47
N GLN A 119 31.37 12.91 0.24
CA GLN A 119 31.25 13.02 1.70
C GLN A 119 30.14 13.99 2.15
N ASN A 120 29.85 15.04 1.34
CA ASN A 120 28.88 16.08 1.68
C ASN A 120 28.00 16.44 0.49
N PHE A 121 27.00 15.61 0.18
CA PHE A 121 26.08 15.93 -0.89
C PHE A 121 25.25 17.18 -0.60
N SER A 122 25.27 18.13 -1.52
CA SER A 122 24.29 19.20 -1.56
C SER A 122 22.94 18.67 -2.06
N THR A 123 21.86 19.21 -1.55
CA THR A 123 20.48 18.85 -1.93
C THR A 123 19.68 20.13 -2.16
N LEU A 124 18.47 20.04 -2.67
CA LEU A 124 17.60 21.21 -2.89
C LEU A 124 17.28 22.02 -1.59
N LYS A 125 17.53 21.45 -0.43
CA LYS A 125 17.34 22.10 0.88
C LYS A 125 18.61 22.67 1.47
N SER A 126 19.80 22.43 0.85
CA SER A 126 21.08 22.89 1.35
C SER A 126 21.22 24.41 1.19
N GLU A 127 21.84 25.07 2.17
CA GLU A 127 22.15 26.49 2.11
C GLU A 127 23.06 26.82 0.92
N GLY A 128 22.80 27.93 0.23
CA GLY A 128 23.59 28.39 -0.90
C GLY A 128 23.34 27.64 -2.22
N VAL A 129 22.43 26.68 -2.26
CA VAL A 129 22.05 26.00 -3.50
C VAL A 129 20.99 26.79 -4.24
N ASN A 130 21.23 27.05 -5.54
CA ASN A 130 20.21 27.56 -6.44
C ASN A 130 19.19 26.46 -6.73
N ARG A 131 17.99 26.57 -6.15
CA ARG A 131 16.95 25.53 -6.28
C ARG A 131 16.49 25.30 -7.72
N GLU A 132 16.42 26.33 -8.54
CA GLU A 132 16.02 26.18 -9.95
C GLU A 132 17.07 25.39 -10.74
N GLU A 133 18.34 25.65 -10.53
CA GLU A 133 19.44 24.90 -11.15
C GLU A 133 19.47 23.45 -10.66
N GLY A 134 19.42 23.24 -9.35
CA GLY A 134 19.37 21.89 -8.77
C GLY A 134 18.13 21.12 -9.20
N PHE A 135 16.98 21.76 -9.31
CA PHE A 135 15.76 21.12 -9.82
C PHE A 135 15.91 20.72 -11.30
N ASN A 136 16.49 21.57 -12.12
CA ASN A 136 16.76 21.26 -13.52
C ASN A 136 17.78 20.11 -13.67
N GLU A 137 18.76 20.01 -12.78
CA GLU A 137 19.67 18.87 -12.72
C GLU A 137 18.91 17.56 -12.49
N ILE A 138 18.01 17.52 -11.50
CA ILE A 138 17.19 16.34 -11.20
C ILE A 138 16.26 16.02 -12.37
N LEU A 139 15.60 17.02 -12.95
CA LEU A 139 14.64 16.86 -14.04
C LEU A 139 15.30 16.31 -15.32
N ASN A 140 16.55 16.66 -15.57
CA ASN A 140 17.32 16.18 -16.73
C ASN A 140 18.14 14.91 -16.43
N SER A 141 18.15 14.44 -15.19
CA SER A 141 18.87 13.24 -14.81
C SER A 141 18.21 11.98 -15.37
N PRO A 142 18.94 11.10 -16.08
CA PRO A 142 18.40 9.84 -16.56
C PRO A 142 18.01 8.86 -15.43
N VAL A 143 18.49 9.11 -14.20
CA VAL A 143 18.21 8.28 -13.03
C VAL A 143 16.94 8.72 -12.31
N PHE A 144 16.70 10.04 -12.22
CA PHE A 144 15.63 10.59 -11.39
C PHE A 144 14.39 10.99 -12.18
N LYS A 145 14.55 11.32 -13.47
CA LYS A 145 13.45 11.62 -14.38
C LYS A 145 12.52 10.41 -14.50
N ASN A 146 11.23 10.62 -14.41
CA ASN A 146 10.18 9.59 -14.41
C ASN A 146 10.22 8.59 -13.24
N PHE A 147 11.15 8.75 -12.30
CA PHE A 147 11.21 7.93 -11.08
C PHE A 147 10.88 8.75 -9.83
N VAL A 148 11.55 9.90 -9.64
CA VAL A 148 11.34 10.79 -8.49
C VAL A 148 10.53 12.03 -8.88
N ILE A 149 10.62 12.43 -10.14
CA ILE A 149 9.95 13.60 -10.70
C ILE A 149 9.31 13.24 -12.03
N SER A 150 8.10 13.73 -12.29
CA SER A 150 7.43 13.58 -13.58
C SER A 150 8.17 14.33 -14.68
N GLU A 151 7.98 13.92 -15.92
CA GLU A 151 8.65 14.51 -17.09
C GLU A 151 8.40 16.02 -17.24
N ASP A 152 7.22 16.48 -16.85
CA ASP A 152 6.82 17.89 -16.87
C ASP A 152 7.26 18.68 -15.62
N GLY A 153 7.94 18.03 -14.68
CA GLY A 153 8.44 18.64 -13.45
C GLY A 153 7.35 19.03 -12.43
N LYS A 154 6.09 18.67 -12.65
CA LYS A 154 4.97 19.14 -11.80
C LYS A 154 4.67 18.23 -10.63
N THR A 155 5.00 16.96 -10.72
CA THR A 155 4.69 15.95 -9.70
C THR A 155 5.94 15.27 -9.19
N SER A 156 6.16 15.30 -7.89
CA SER A 156 7.26 14.59 -7.23
C SER A 156 6.78 13.32 -6.55
N GLY A 157 7.60 12.28 -6.60
CA GLY A 157 7.47 11.07 -5.79
C GLY A 157 7.95 11.30 -4.36
N ILE A 158 7.30 10.65 -3.42
CA ILE A 158 7.70 10.53 -2.02
C ILE A 158 7.74 9.03 -1.72
N ILE A 159 8.90 8.52 -1.35
CA ILE A 159 9.07 7.10 -1.01
C ILE A 159 9.07 6.97 0.50
N VAL A 160 8.14 6.19 1.03
CA VAL A 160 7.99 5.93 2.47
C VAL A 160 8.40 4.49 2.74
N TYR A 161 9.59 4.29 3.28
CA TYR A 161 10.07 2.97 3.70
C TYR A 161 9.46 2.58 5.04
N LEU A 162 8.91 1.37 5.10
CA LEU A 162 8.34 0.82 6.31
C LEU A 162 9.43 0.21 7.20
N LYS A 163 9.22 0.19 8.50
CA LYS A 163 10.07 -0.58 9.40
C LYS A 163 9.98 -2.06 9.02
N THR A 164 11.11 -2.73 8.96
CA THR A 164 11.15 -4.16 8.68
C THR A 164 10.37 -4.89 9.77
N LYS A 165 9.37 -5.67 9.36
CA LYS A 165 8.70 -6.60 10.27
C LYS A 165 9.72 -7.63 10.75
N GLU A 166 9.63 -8.02 12.00
CA GLU A 166 10.45 -9.11 12.53
C GLU A 166 10.32 -10.34 11.63
N ASN A 167 11.42 -11.05 11.43
CA ASN A 167 11.42 -12.30 10.64
C ASN A 167 10.27 -13.19 11.10
N GLU A 168 9.55 -13.79 10.16
CA GLU A 168 8.47 -14.73 10.49
C GLU A 168 8.96 -15.72 11.56
N PRO A 169 8.36 -15.76 12.75
CA PRO A 169 8.76 -16.71 13.77
C PRO A 169 8.50 -18.13 13.25
N LYS A 170 9.27 -19.11 13.75
CA LYS A 170 8.99 -20.51 13.44
C LYS A 170 7.68 -20.90 14.13
N PHE A 171 6.64 -21.11 13.34
CA PHE A 171 5.32 -21.51 13.85
C PHE A 171 5.31 -23.01 14.18
N LYS A 172 4.72 -23.36 15.32
CA LYS A 172 4.55 -24.77 15.73
C LYS A 172 3.39 -25.44 14.98
N ASN A 173 2.41 -24.66 14.57
CA ASN A 173 1.21 -25.16 13.88
C ASN A 173 0.62 -24.11 12.93
N LYS A 174 -0.26 -24.58 12.05
CA LYS A 174 -0.94 -23.75 11.05
C LYS A 174 -1.74 -22.60 11.70
N LYS A 175 -2.36 -22.84 12.86
CA LYS A 175 -3.19 -21.86 13.56
C LYS A 175 -2.37 -20.67 14.07
N GLU A 176 -1.17 -20.91 14.61
CA GLU A 176 -0.26 -19.83 15.04
C GLU A 176 0.16 -18.96 13.86
N LYS A 177 0.50 -19.58 12.72
CA LYS A 177 0.83 -18.85 11.49
C LYS A 177 -0.34 -17.99 11.00
N GLU A 178 -1.55 -18.51 11.07
CA GLU A 178 -2.76 -17.78 10.68
C GLU A 178 -3.02 -16.56 11.59
N ILE A 179 -2.93 -16.73 12.90
CA ILE A 179 -3.09 -15.63 13.87
C ILE A 179 -2.05 -14.54 13.63
N PHE A 180 -0.81 -14.91 13.37
CA PHE A 180 0.26 -13.96 13.08
C PHE A 180 -0.02 -13.18 11.78
N ARG A 181 -0.46 -13.86 10.71
CA ARG A 181 -0.84 -13.20 9.45
C ARG A 181 -2.02 -12.25 9.62
N ASP A 182 -3.04 -12.65 10.37
CA ASP A 182 -4.19 -11.79 10.64
C ASP A 182 -3.77 -10.54 11.42
N LYS A 183 -2.84 -10.66 12.37
CA LYS A 183 -2.26 -9.53 13.09
C LYS A 183 -1.55 -8.56 12.14
N ILE A 184 -0.67 -9.08 11.27
CA ILE A 184 0.05 -8.25 10.29
C ILE A 184 -0.92 -7.54 9.32
N LYS A 185 -1.98 -8.23 8.86
CA LYS A 185 -2.99 -7.62 7.99
C LYS A 185 -3.71 -6.47 8.70
N LYS A 186 -4.04 -6.65 9.99
CA LYS A 186 -4.68 -5.61 10.80
C LYS A 186 -3.76 -4.41 11.00
N GLU A 187 -2.50 -4.64 11.37
CA GLU A 187 -1.49 -3.59 11.50
C GLU A 187 -1.30 -2.81 10.20
N ASN A 188 -1.20 -3.51 9.06
CA ASN A 188 -1.11 -2.85 7.76
C ASN A 188 -2.34 -1.97 7.48
N HIS A 189 -3.55 -2.46 7.77
CA HIS A 189 -4.78 -1.69 7.60
C HIS A 189 -4.76 -0.41 8.46
N GLU A 190 -4.39 -0.51 9.73
CA GLU A 190 -4.29 0.63 10.64
C GLU A 190 -3.25 1.65 10.13
N ASN A 191 -2.09 1.20 9.66
CA ASN A 191 -1.04 2.04 9.07
C ASN A 191 -1.53 2.77 7.80
N ILE A 192 -2.28 2.07 6.93
CA ILE A 192 -2.86 2.68 5.71
C ILE A 192 -3.92 3.73 6.06
N LEU A 193 -4.74 3.50 7.08
CA LEU A 193 -5.70 4.49 7.55
C LEU A 193 -4.97 5.73 8.10
N GLU A 194 -3.95 5.54 8.93
CA GLU A 194 -3.19 6.63 9.55
C GLU A 194 -2.51 7.52 8.50
N ILE A 195 -1.84 6.93 7.50
CA ILE A 195 -1.21 7.74 6.44
C ILE A 195 -2.27 8.47 5.58
N ARG A 196 -3.45 7.91 5.38
CA ARG A 196 -4.56 8.57 4.70
C ARG A 196 -5.08 9.76 5.49
N GLU A 197 -5.13 9.69 6.82
CA GLU A 197 -5.47 10.82 7.68
C GLU A 197 -4.43 11.93 7.54
N VAL A 198 -3.14 11.59 7.55
CA VAL A 198 -2.07 12.55 7.28
C VAL A 198 -2.28 13.22 5.92
N ILE A 199 -2.45 12.45 4.84
CA ILE A 199 -2.69 12.98 3.49
C ILE A 199 -3.90 13.92 3.47
N ASN A 200 -4.98 13.53 4.13
CA ASN A 200 -6.20 14.35 4.22
C ASN A 200 -5.97 15.69 4.89
N SER A 201 -5.11 15.74 5.92
CA SER A 201 -4.77 16.99 6.61
C SER A 201 -3.95 17.96 5.72
N TYR A 202 -3.32 17.44 4.67
CA TYR A 202 -2.51 18.19 3.72
C TYR A 202 -3.19 18.46 2.36
N LYS A 203 -4.50 18.21 2.21
CA LYS A 203 -5.23 18.46 0.94
C LYS A 203 -5.13 19.91 0.42
N ASN A 204 -4.90 20.85 1.32
CA ASN A 204 -4.84 22.28 0.96
C ASN A 204 -3.52 22.69 0.30
N ILE A 205 -2.44 21.92 0.44
CA ILE A 205 -1.11 22.25 -0.11
C ILE A 205 -0.93 21.80 -1.57
N GLY A 206 -1.71 20.85 -2.05
CA GLY A 206 -1.61 20.29 -3.39
C GLY A 206 -2.42 19.01 -3.54
N LYS A 207 -2.21 18.30 -4.65
CA LYS A 207 -2.78 16.97 -4.86
C LYS A 207 -1.78 15.93 -4.37
N ILE A 208 -2.23 15.03 -3.50
CA ILE A 208 -1.43 13.94 -2.96
C ILE A 208 -2.19 12.65 -3.22
N HIS A 209 -1.52 11.67 -3.82
CA HIS A 209 -2.07 10.33 -4.02
C HIS A 209 -1.17 9.30 -3.33
N LEU A 210 -1.79 8.28 -2.76
CA LEU A 210 -1.13 7.14 -2.13
C LEU A 210 -1.13 5.96 -3.07
N GLY A 211 -0.03 5.23 -3.13
CA GLY A 211 0.17 3.99 -3.87
C GLY A 211 1.14 3.06 -3.15
N GLY A 212 1.36 1.90 -3.74
CA GLY A 212 2.28 0.89 -3.22
C GLY A 212 1.58 -0.42 -2.91
N ILE A 213 2.36 -1.51 -2.91
CA ILE A 213 1.82 -2.87 -2.74
C ILE A 213 1.05 -3.04 -1.42
N PRO A 214 1.54 -2.53 -0.26
CA PRO A 214 0.81 -2.66 1.00
C PRO A 214 -0.56 -1.98 0.97
N MET A 215 -0.68 -0.82 0.30
CA MET A 215 -1.96 -0.12 0.14
C MET A 215 -2.90 -0.87 -0.79
N ILE A 216 -2.40 -1.37 -1.93
CA ILE A 216 -3.22 -2.13 -2.89
C ILE A 216 -3.78 -3.39 -2.23
N ALA A 217 -2.95 -4.12 -1.47
CA ALA A 217 -3.37 -5.32 -0.75
C ALA A 217 -4.48 -5.02 0.28
N ASP A 218 -4.35 -3.90 1.01
CA ASP A 218 -5.37 -3.47 1.97
C ASP A 218 -6.69 -3.06 1.31
N ASP A 219 -6.62 -2.26 0.25
CA ASP A 219 -7.79 -1.84 -0.52
C ASP A 219 -8.53 -3.04 -1.14
N MET A 220 -7.81 -3.97 -1.75
CA MET A 220 -8.39 -5.20 -2.31
C MET A 220 -9.12 -6.00 -1.23
N MET A 221 -8.51 -6.17 -0.06
CA MET A 221 -9.14 -6.88 1.05
C MET A 221 -10.43 -6.18 1.52
N THR A 222 -10.39 -4.87 1.61
CA THR A 222 -11.53 -4.04 2.04
C THR A 222 -12.65 -4.09 1.01
N PHE A 223 -12.35 -3.96 -0.28
CA PHE A 223 -13.33 -4.05 -1.36
C PHE A 223 -13.97 -5.44 -1.44
N ILE A 224 -13.16 -6.51 -1.41
CA ILE A 224 -13.69 -7.87 -1.46
C ILE A 224 -14.65 -8.14 -0.28
N LYS A 225 -14.29 -7.70 0.93
CA LYS A 225 -15.19 -7.83 2.09
C LYS A 225 -16.49 -7.07 1.90
N SER A 226 -16.44 -5.86 1.42
CA SER A 226 -17.61 -5.03 1.12
C SER A 226 -18.48 -5.67 0.03
N ASP A 227 -17.87 -6.15 -1.03
CA ASP A 227 -18.56 -6.78 -2.15
C ASP A 227 -19.27 -8.06 -1.74
N ILE A 228 -18.65 -8.92 -0.93
CA ILE A 228 -19.31 -10.14 -0.41
C ILE A 228 -20.57 -9.78 0.37
N VAL A 229 -20.54 -8.74 1.21
CA VAL A 229 -21.71 -8.32 1.97
C VAL A 229 -22.78 -7.73 1.06
N PHE A 230 -22.39 -6.81 0.17
CA PHE A 230 -23.34 -6.10 -0.69
C PHE A 230 -23.99 -7.03 -1.71
N PHE A 231 -23.20 -7.80 -2.46
CA PHE A 231 -23.73 -8.74 -3.45
C PHE A 231 -24.41 -9.94 -2.79
N GLY A 232 -23.88 -10.45 -1.66
CA GLY A 232 -24.51 -11.53 -0.91
C GLY A 232 -25.91 -11.15 -0.43
N ALA A 233 -26.09 -9.95 0.11
CA ALA A 233 -27.40 -9.43 0.48
C ALA A 233 -28.31 -9.25 -0.74
N GLY A 234 -27.79 -8.72 -1.85
CA GLY A 234 -28.56 -8.56 -3.09
C GLY A 234 -29.07 -9.88 -3.67
N VAL A 235 -28.23 -10.92 -3.70
CA VAL A 235 -28.61 -12.27 -4.14
C VAL A 235 -29.68 -12.86 -3.23
N LEU A 236 -29.56 -12.71 -1.92
CA LEU A 236 -30.60 -13.19 -0.98
C LEU A 236 -31.95 -12.50 -1.21
N ILE A 237 -31.97 -11.18 -1.36
CA ILE A 237 -33.17 -10.41 -1.67
C ILE A 237 -33.78 -10.86 -2.98
N PHE A 238 -32.96 -11.06 -4.01
CA PHE A 238 -33.42 -11.55 -5.33
C PHE A 238 -34.05 -12.93 -5.23
N ILE A 239 -33.41 -13.88 -4.52
CA ILE A 239 -33.96 -15.25 -4.33
C ILE A 239 -35.29 -15.18 -3.57
N ILE A 240 -35.36 -14.43 -2.48
CA ILE A 240 -36.60 -14.28 -1.70
C ILE A 240 -37.70 -13.68 -2.57
N SER A 241 -37.41 -12.65 -3.34
CA SER A 241 -38.36 -11.97 -4.21
C SER A 241 -38.88 -12.90 -5.33
N THR A 242 -38.01 -13.69 -5.95
CA THR A 242 -38.41 -14.64 -7.01
C THR A 242 -39.19 -15.86 -6.47
N LEU A 243 -38.97 -16.24 -5.22
CA LEU A 243 -39.75 -17.33 -4.60
C LEU A 243 -41.11 -16.85 -4.03
N TRP A 244 -41.24 -15.54 -3.81
CA TRP A 244 -42.49 -14.94 -3.30
C TRP A 244 -43.51 -14.74 -4.45
N PHE A 245 -43.03 -14.50 -5.69
CA PHE A 245 -43.88 -14.39 -6.88
C PHE A 245 -44.14 -15.76 -7.50
#